data_11056cd1186daa0eaa62554a569830da
#
_entry.id   11056cd1186daa0eaa62554a569830da
#
_cell.length_a   1.000
_cell.length_b   1.000
_cell.length_c   1.000
_cell.angle_alpha   90.00
_cell.angle_beta   90.00
_cell.angle_gamma   90.00
#
_symmetry.space_group_name_H-M   'P 1'
#
loop_
_entity.id
_entity.type
_entity.pdbx_description
1 polymer ?
#
loop_
_entity_poly.entity_id
_entity_poly.type
_entity_poly.pdbx_seq_one_letter_code
_entity_poly.pdbx_strand_id
1 'polypeptide(L)'
;MIKITITRFKKYILLTALVASNFIYSQVDRSQIPPSGPDPEIKLGEPFEYELNNGLKLIIVENNKLPRASVNLFIDSQSYSSKGKTGIGSITSSLLGKGTKNITKDDFIEEIDFMGSTLVLYTTGAYGSSLSKYFPRLLELLADGLLNPVFDEEEFSKEKDRLLESIKENEKSVTSIASRVGNIIVYGKNHPNAEYTSESSINNISFSDLEPYFKKRFIPNNAYMVIIGDVKADETKDRVVALFSKWENGEIMTEDITVNNSFDQTEIHFIDMPNAIQSEIRFQNLINMRKNSPDYISLLVA
;
A
#
# COMPACT_ATOMS: atom_id res chain seq x y z
N MET A 1 -77.91 -34.92 -0.82
CA MET A 1 -76.94 -34.17 0.04
C MET A 1 -75.49 -34.28 -0.43
N ILE A 2 -75.16 -34.92 -1.51
CA ILE A 2 -73.78 -35.15 -2.02
C ILE A 2 -73.36 -34.09 -3.07
N LYS A 3 -74.26 -33.46 -3.81
CA LYS A 3 -73.92 -32.49 -4.88
C LYS A 3 -73.32 -31.18 -4.37
N ILE A 4 -73.64 -30.71 -3.17
CA ILE A 4 -73.14 -29.44 -2.62
C ILE A 4 -71.68 -29.56 -2.18
N THR A 5 -71.27 -30.71 -1.74
CA THR A 5 -69.88 -30.95 -1.27
C THR A 5 -68.87 -30.96 -2.39
N ILE A 6 -69.24 -31.55 -3.56
CA ILE A 6 -68.37 -31.63 -4.75
C ILE A 6 -68.11 -30.24 -5.41
N THR A 7 -69.11 -29.38 -5.36
CA THR A 7 -69.00 -28.03 -5.93
C THR A 7 -68.12 -27.11 -5.08
N ARG A 8 -68.14 -27.27 -3.74
CA ARG A 8 -67.24 -26.57 -2.82
C ARG A 8 -65.80 -27.07 -2.96
N PHE A 9 -65.61 -28.39 -3.08
CA PHE A 9 -64.28 -29.00 -3.25
C PHE A 9 -63.60 -28.55 -4.56
N LYS A 10 -64.36 -28.45 -5.66
CA LYS A 10 -63.83 -27.90 -6.93
C LYS A 10 -63.44 -26.44 -6.82
N LYS A 11 -64.11 -25.59 -6.06
CA LYS A 11 -63.74 -24.21 -5.80
C LYS A 11 -62.43 -24.08 -5.04
N TYR A 12 -62.17 -24.95 -4.05
CA TYR A 12 -60.93 -24.92 -3.28
C TYR A 12 -59.76 -25.44 -4.14
N ILE A 13 -59.93 -26.44 -4.97
CA ILE A 13 -58.89 -26.91 -5.91
C ILE A 13 -58.58 -25.81 -6.92
N LEU A 14 -59.55 -25.07 -7.44
CA LEU A 14 -59.28 -23.95 -8.36
C LEU A 14 -58.56 -22.79 -7.69
N LEU A 15 -58.86 -22.52 -6.41
CA LEU A 15 -58.24 -21.47 -5.63
C LEU A 15 -56.77 -21.82 -5.31
N THR A 16 -56.51 -23.10 -4.92
CA THR A 16 -55.12 -23.58 -4.69
C THR A 16 -54.30 -23.64 -5.96
N ALA A 17 -54.87 -24.00 -7.08
CA ALA A 17 -54.22 -23.97 -8.38
C ALA A 17 -53.86 -22.52 -8.82
N LEU A 18 -54.70 -21.54 -8.54
CA LEU A 18 -54.48 -20.14 -8.84
C LEU A 18 -53.40 -19.53 -7.95
N VAL A 19 -53.27 -19.95 -6.69
CA VAL A 19 -52.18 -19.52 -5.76
C VAL A 19 -50.87 -20.18 -6.16
N ALA A 20 -50.88 -21.48 -6.50
CA ALA A 20 -49.68 -22.22 -6.90
C ALA A 20 -49.08 -21.68 -8.24
N SER A 21 -49.90 -21.17 -9.16
CA SER A 21 -49.41 -20.61 -10.43
C SER A 21 -48.59 -19.31 -10.24
N ASN A 22 -48.80 -18.55 -9.16
CA ASN A 22 -48.02 -17.35 -8.88
C ASN A 22 -46.60 -17.67 -8.36
N PHE A 23 -46.35 -18.87 -7.81
CA PHE A 23 -45.00 -19.28 -7.38
C PHE A 23 -44.10 -19.73 -8.54
N ILE A 24 -44.67 -20.06 -9.72
CA ILE A 24 -43.91 -20.58 -10.85
C ILE A 24 -43.18 -19.42 -11.58
N TYR A 25 -43.70 -18.20 -11.54
CA TYR A 25 -43.09 -17.04 -12.20
C TYR A 25 -42.02 -16.31 -11.36
N SER A 26 -41.78 -16.75 -10.13
CA SER A 26 -40.84 -16.09 -9.20
C SER A 26 -39.39 -16.65 -9.29
N GLN A 27 -39.13 -17.61 -10.13
CA GLN A 27 -37.74 -18.09 -10.30
C GLN A 27 -37.02 -17.25 -11.33
N VAL A 28 -36.07 -16.46 -10.86
CA VAL A 28 -35.10 -15.77 -11.73
C VAL A 28 -34.37 -16.83 -12.54
N ASP A 29 -34.45 -16.74 -13.87
CA ASP A 29 -33.70 -17.61 -14.76
C ASP A 29 -32.19 -17.34 -14.57
N ARG A 30 -31.52 -18.21 -13.83
CA ARG A 30 -30.09 -18.12 -13.54
C ARG A 30 -29.21 -18.66 -14.66
N SER A 31 -29.80 -19.15 -15.74
CA SER A 31 -29.05 -19.59 -16.93
C SER A 31 -28.62 -18.42 -17.80
N GLN A 32 -29.24 -17.26 -17.63
CA GLN A 32 -28.87 -16.03 -18.34
C GLN A 32 -28.16 -15.06 -17.40
N ILE A 33 -27.00 -14.57 -17.84
CA ILE A 33 -26.30 -13.49 -17.16
C ILE A 33 -27.19 -12.22 -17.30
N PRO A 34 -27.52 -11.54 -16.19
CA PRO A 34 -28.27 -10.28 -16.29
C PRO A 34 -27.55 -9.32 -17.24
N PRO A 35 -28.29 -8.57 -18.08
CA PRO A 35 -27.68 -7.56 -18.92
C PRO A 35 -26.90 -6.58 -18.04
N SER A 36 -25.73 -6.16 -18.52
CA SER A 36 -24.94 -5.14 -17.85
C SER A 36 -25.81 -3.91 -17.61
N GLY A 37 -25.80 -3.39 -16.40
CA GLY A 37 -26.36 -2.07 -16.13
C GLY A 37 -25.60 -0.99 -16.92
N PRO A 38 -26.14 0.24 -16.99
CA PRO A 38 -25.41 1.35 -17.58
C PRO A 38 -24.09 1.54 -16.80
N ASP A 39 -23.03 1.90 -17.52
CA ASP A 39 -21.74 2.18 -16.92
C ASP A 39 -21.91 3.24 -15.82
N PRO A 40 -21.29 3.06 -14.64
CA PRO A 40 -21.38 4.02 -13.56
C PRO A 40 -20.76 5.36 -14.00
N GLU A 41 -21.52 6.43 -13.94
CA GLU A 41 -21.01 7.77 -14.16
C GLU A 41 -20.16 8.20 -12.95
N ILE A 42 -18.84 8.07 -13.08
CA ILE A 42 -17.90 8.46 -12.03
C ILE A 42 -17.70 9.99 -12.12
N LYS A 43 -18.33 10.72 -11.22
CA LYS A 43 -18.09 12.16 -11.05
C LYS A 43 -17.02 12.33 -9.97
N LEU A 44 -15.78 12.48 -10.39
CA LEU A 44 -14.70 12.91 -9.51
C LEU A 44 -14.81 14.43 -9.33
N GLY A 45 -14.87 14.91 -8.07
CA GLY A 45 -14.73 16.34 -7.80
C GLY A 45 -13.35 16.81 -8.25
N GLU A 46 -13.23 18.09 -8.59
CA GLU A 46 -11.91 18.67 -8.89
C GLU A 46 -11.06 18.70 -7.61
N PRO A 47 -9.84 18.14 -7.64
CA PRO A 47 -8.94 18.21 -6.50
C PRO A 47 -8.44 19.64 -6.32
N PHE A 48 -8.23 20.06 -5.07
CA PHE A 48 -7.49 21.27 -4.76
C PHE A 48 -6.00 20.93 -4.79
N GLU A 49 -5.24 21.60 -5.65
CA GLU A 49 -3.81 21.38 -5.82
C GLU A 49 -3.02 22.60 -5.36
N TYR A 50 -1.95 22.37 -4.62
CA TYR A 50 -1.05 23.41 -4.13
C TYR A 50 0.38 22.86 -4.05
N GLU A 51 1.37 23.69 -4.38
CA GLU A 51 2.78 23.36 -4.21
C GLU A 51 3.40 24.30 -3.18
N LEU A 52 3.99 23.74 -2.13
CA LEU A 52 4.70 24.48 -1.11
C LEU A 52 6.02 25.03 -1.68
N ASN A 53 6.54 26.09 -1.07
CA ASN A 53 7.81 26.71 -1.48
C ASN A 53 9.01 25.74 -1.44
N ASN A 54 8.91 24.66 -0.68
CA ASN A 54 9.92 23.61 -0.61
C ASN A 54 9.70 22.48 -1.62
N GLY A 55 8.72 22.63 -2.53
CA GLY A 55 8.45 21.66 -3.60
C GLY A 55 7.53 20.50 -3.21
N LEU A 56 7.04 20.43 -1.95
CA LEU A 56 6.02 19.45 -1.58
C LEU A 56 4.71 19.75 -2.33
N LYS A 57 4.24 18.76 -3.10
CA LYS A 57 2.94 18.86 -3.79
C LYS A 57 1.84 18.36 -2.89
N LEU A 58 0.81 19.17 -2.72
CA LEU A 58 -0.36 18.89 -1.90
C LEU A 58 -1.61 18.78 -2.78
N ILE A 59 -2.32 17.69 -2.62
CA ILE A 59 -3.59 17.39 -3.31
C ILE A 59 -4.64 17.16 -2.24
N ILE A 60 -5.73 17.92 -2.25
CA ILE A 60 -6.84 17.77 -1.29
C ILE A 60 -8.12 17.47 -2.04
N VAL A 61 -8.83 16.43 -1.63
CA VAL A 61 -10.14 16.05 -2.13
C VAL A 61 -11.15 16.10 -0.99
N GLU A 62 -12.03 17.08 -0.99
CA GLU A 62 -13.10 17.21 0.00
C GLU A 62 -14.19 16.14 -0.22
N ASN A 63 -14.49 15.37 0.81
CA ASN A 63 -15.54 14.36 0.79
C ASN A 63 -16.22 14.24 2.15
N ASN A 64 -17.31 14.97 2.32
CA ASN A 64 -18.04 15.10 3.59
C ASN A 64 -19.11 14.01 3.80
N LYS A 65 -19.06 12.90 3.05
CA LYS A 65 -20.04 11.80 3.20
C LYS A 65 -19.90 11.04 4.52
N LEU A 66 -18.68 10.99 5.06
CA LEU A 66 -18.38 10.38 6.34
C LEU A 66 -17.47 11.32 7.13
N PRO A 67 -17.61 11.44 8.47
CA PRO A 67 -16.79 12.31 9.30
C PRO A 67 -15.39 11.73 9.53
N ARG A 68 -14.67 11.45 8.45
CA ARG A 68 -13.32 10.86 8.44
C ARG A 68 -12.45 11.55 7.40
N ALA A 69 -11.16 11.61 7.71
CA ALA A 69 -10.15 12.05 6.75
C ALA A 69 -8.93 11.12 6.78
N SER A 70 -8.23 11.07 5.67
CA SER A 70 -6.99 10.33 5.51
C SER A 70 -5.94 11.18 4.80
N VAL A 71 -4.68 10.94 5.13
CA VAL A 71 -3.52 11.51 4.49
C VAL A 71 -2.60 10.40 4.01
N ASN A 72 -2.11 10.55 2.79
CA ASN A 72 -1.04 9.74 2.22
C ASN A 72 0.09 10.67 1.79
N LEU A 73 1.26 10.48 2.33
CA LEU A 73 2.49 11.12 1.88
C LEU A 73 3.32 10.09 1.12
N PHE A 74 3.80 10.44 -0.05
CA PHE A 74 4.63 9.60 -0.89
C PHE A 74 5.92 10.31 -1.26
N ILE A 75 7.02 9.61 -1.15
CA ILE A 75 8.30 10.02 -1.72
C ILE A 75 8.46 9.31 -3.06
N ASP A 76 8.55 10.06 -4.14
CA ASP A 76 8.75 9.52 -5.50
C ASP A 76 10.22 9.12 -5.68
N SER A 77 10.59 8.02 -5.04
CA SER A 77 11.96 7.53 -5.10
C SER A 77 12.10 6.41 -6.12
N GLN A 78 13.00 6.59 -7.07
CA GLN A 78 13.39 5.50 -7.97
C GLN A 78 14.09 4.37 -7.19
N SER A 79 14.06 3.16 -7.75
CA SER A 79 14.90 2.06 -7.26
C SER A 79 16.36 2.45 -7.37
N TYR A 80 17.16 2.16 -6.38
CA TYR A 80 18.61 2.40 -6.36
C TYR A 80 19.29 1.31 -5.55
N SER A 81 20.58 1.11 -5.82
CA SER A 81 21.36 0.11 -5.09
C SER A 81 21.58 0.51 -3.62
N SER A 82 21.32 -0.43 -2.74
CA SER A 82 21.60 -0.29 -1.30
C SER A 82 23.09 -0.48 -0.96
N LYS A 83 23.92 -0.77 -1.96
CA LYS A 83 25.37 -0.97 -1.82
C LYS A 83 25.74 -1.98 -0.74
N GLY A 84 25.01 -3.09 -0.70
CA GLY A 84 25.25 -4.18 0.26
C GLY A 84 24.63 -3.97 1.65
N LYS A 85 23.77 -2.95 1.80
CA LYS A 85 22.99 -2.69 3.03
C LYS A 85 21.49 -2.88 2.79
N THR A 86 21.11 -3.86 1.98
CA THR A 86 19.71 -4.19 1.71
C THR A 86 19.01 -4.57 3.01
N GLY A 87 17.86 -3.91 3.27
CA GLY A 87 17.14 -4.00 4.53
C GLY A 87 17.23 -2.74 5.40
N ILE A 88 18.14 -1.79 5.10
CA ILE A 88 18.28 -0.53 5.85
C ILE A 88 16.96 0.27 5.86
N GLY A 89 16.24 0.33 4.73
CA GLY A 89 14.94 0.99 4.63
C GLY A 89 13.89 0.36 5.52
N SER A 90 13.88 -0.96 5.64
CA SER A 90 12.97 -1.69 6.52
C SER A 90 13.25 -1.40 7.98
N ILE A 91 14.52 -1.50 8.41
CA ILE A 91 14.92 -1.18 9.78
C ILE A 91 14.63 0.28 10.12
N THR A 92 15.00 1.21 9.24
CA THR A 92 14.73 2.64 9.48
C THR A 92 13.22 2.93 9.58
N SER A 93 12.40 2.32 8.71
CA SER A 93 10.94 2.48 8.76
C SER A 93 10.33 1.94 10.05
N SER A 94 10.82 0.81 10.58
CA SER A 94 10.30 0.22 11.81
C SER A 94 10.61 1.05 13.06
N LEU A 95 11.60 1.94 12.97
CA LEU A 95 11.96 2.87 14.05
C LEU A 95 11.23 4.22 13.99
N LEU A 96 10.62 4.55 12.83
CA LEU A 96 9.78 5.74 12.73
C LEU A 96 8.50 5.56 13.56
N GLY A 97 8.08 6.62 14.25
CA GLY A 97 6.91 6.56 15.14
C GLY A 97 7.16 5.88 16.50
N LYS A 98 8.41 5.52 16.79
CA LYS A 98 8.83 5.06 18.13
C LYS A 98 9.34 6.21 19.01
N GLY A 99 8.62 7.34 18.99
CA GLY A 99 8.99 8.57 19.67
C GLY A 99 9.60 9.60 18.72
N THR A 100 9.58 10.84 19.16
CA THR A 100 10.11 12.01 18.45
C THR A 100 10.98 12.83 19.41
N LYS A 101 11.59 13.91 18.93
CA LYS A 101 12.28 14.85 19.80
C LYS A 101 11.34 15.56 20.79
N ASN A 102 10.03 15.56 20.52
CA ASN A 102 9.03 16.32 21.27
C ASN A 102 8.12 15.41 22.11
N ILE A 103 7.92 14.16 21.71
CA ILE A 103 6.96 13.23 22.31
C ILE A 103 7.64 11.88 22.55
N THR A 104 7.46 11.30 23.72
CA THR A 104 7.98 9.95 24.04
C THR A 104 7.28 8.88 23.20
N LYS A 105 7.87 7.69 23.10
CA LYS A 105 7.27 6.57 22.38
C LYS A 105 5.88 6.22 22.93
N ASP A 106 5.77 6.14 24.26
CA ASP A 106 4.53 5.72 24.90
C ASP A 106 3.42 6.76 24.71
N ASP A 107 3.73 8.05 24.90
CA ASP A 107 2.77 9.14 24.67
C ASP A 107 2.34 9.22 23.20
N PHE A 108 3.27 9.00 22.26
CA PHE A 108 2.97 9.01 20.81
C PHE A 108 1.98 7.91 20.43
N ILE A 109 2.19 6.70 20.96
CA ILE A 109 1.28 5.57 20.72
C ILE A 109 -0.06 5.79 21.42
N GLU A 110 -0.04 6.23 22.69
CA GLU A 110 -1.25 6.46 23.48
C GLU A 110 -2.16 7.52 22.83
N GLU A 111 -1.61 8.61 22.29
CA GLU A 111 -2.40 9.62 21.57
C GLU A 111 -3.08 9.04 20.31
N ILE A 112 -2.38 8.22 19.52
CA ILE A 112 -2.93 7.59 18.32
C ILE A 112 -4.07 6.66 18.68
N ASP A 113 -3.86 5.83 19.71
CA ASP A 113 -4.84 4.86 20.21
C ASP A 113 -6.06 5.57 20.80
N PHE A 114 -5.86 6.62 21.59
CA PHE A 114 -6.95 7.44 22.15
C PHE A 114 -7.85 8.04 21.07
N MET A 115 -7.26 8.50 19.97
CA MET A 115 -8.02 9.01 18.83
C MET A 115 -8.71 7.93 18.00
N GLY A 116 -8.44 6.64 18.24
CA GLY A 116 -8.85 5.54 17.37
C GLY A 116 -8.36 5.72 15.94
N SER A 117 -7.16 6.26 15.81
CA SER A 117 -6.55 6.63 14.54
C SER A 117 -5.56 5.55 14.08
N THR A 118 -5.25 5.58 12.80
CA THR A 118 -4.13 4.82 12.24
C THR A 118 -3.06 5.81 11.78
N LEU A 119 -1.82 5.62 12.19
CA LEU A 119 -0.67 6.35 11.70
C LEU A 119 0.48 5.39 11.46
N VAL A 120 0.96 5.32 10.22
CA VAL A 120 2.09 4.47 9.83
C VAL A 120 3.09 5.31 9.07
N LEU A 121 4.34 5.27 9.49
CA LEU A 121 5.43 6.05 8.94
C LEU A 121 6.45 5.12 8.27
N TYR A 122 6.92 5.52 7.09
CA TYR A 122 7.92 4.78 6.31
C TYR A 122 9.00 5.71 5.80
N THR A 123 10.12 5.17 5.42
CA THR A 123 11.18 5.94 4.73
C THR A 123 10.76 6.42 3.33
N THR A 124 9.68 5.89 2.79
CA THR A 124 9.11 6.24 1.49
C THR A 124 7.81 7.03 1.58
N GLY A 125 7.41 7.44 2.78
CA GLY A 125 6.20 8.22 3.00
C GLY A 125 5.47 7.92 4.31
N ALA A 126 4.15 8.18 4.34
CA ALA A 126 3.31 7.91 5.49
C ALA A 126 1.85 7.71 5.11
N TYR A 127 1.12 7.00 5.95
CA TYR A 127 -0.33 6.90 5.90
C TYR A 127 -0.92 7.27 7.25
N GLY A 128 -1.97 8.13 7.24
CA GLY A 128 -2.73 8.45 8.42
C GLY A 128 -4.24 8.48 8.13
N SER A 129 -5.04 8.04 9.09
CA SER A 129 -6.51 8.09 9.00
C SER A 129 -7.13 8.27 10.38
N SER A 130 -8.10 9.17 10.51
CA SER A 130 -8.82 9.44 11.74
C SER A 130 -10.24 9.95 11.48
N LEU A 131 -11.02 10.12 12.56
CA LEU A 131 -12.20 10.98 12.51
C LEU A 131 -11.78 12.41 12.21
N SER A 132 -12.63 13.16 11.47
CA SER A 132 -12.34 14.57 11.07
C SER A 132 -11.97 15.46 12.24
N LYS A 133 -12.60 15.29 13.40
CA LYS A 133 -12.30 16.09 14.62
C LYS A 133 -10.88 15.90 15.15
N TYR A 134 -10.26 14.73 14.88
CA TYR A 134 -8.91 14.42 15.32
C TYR A 134 -7.85 14.60 14.21
N PHE A 135 -8.30 14.77 12.97
CA PHE A 135 -7.41 14.86 11.82
C PHE A 135 -6.35 15.97 11.92
N PRO A 136 -6.65 17.18 12.45
CA PRO A 136 -5.64 18.19 12.69
C PRO A 136 -4.48 17.70 13.59
N ARG A 137 -4.81 16.97 14.68
CA ARG A 137 -3.80 16.42 15.59
C ARG A 137 -3.03 15.26 14.95
N LEU A 138 -3.71 14.42 14.18
CA LEU A 138 -3.05 13.37 13.42
C LEU A 138 -1.99 13.91 12.45
N LEU A 139 -2.28 15.04 11.77
CA LEU A 139 -1.30 15.71 10.90
C LEU A 139 -0.09 16.23 11.67
N GLU A 140 -0.29 16.75 12.90
CA GLU A 140 0.81 17.19 13.77
C GLU A 140 1.70 16.02 14.16
N LEU A 141 1.12 14.90 14.60
CA LEU A 141 1.86 13.67 14.93
C LEU A 141 2.60 13.11 13.72
N LEU A 142 1.96 13.10 12.55
CA LEU A 142 2.59 12.69 11.30
C LEU A 142 3.81 13.56 10.97
N ALA A 143 3.65 14.89 11.05
CA ALA A 143 4.74 15.82 10.79
C ALA A 143 5.88 15.66 11.81
N ASP A 144 5.56 15.55 13.10
CA ASP A 144 6.58 15.39 14.14
C ASP A 144 7.32 14.06 14.01
N GLY A 145 6.59 12.96 13.77
CA GLY A 145 7.18 11.63 13.58
C GLY A 145 8.12 11.53 12.37
N LEU A 146 7.89 12.33 11.33
CA LEU A 146 8.71 12.35 10.11
C LEU A 146 9.83 13.40 10.15
N LEU A 147 9.57 14.58 10.69
CA LEU A 147 10.54 15.68 10.66
C LEU A 147 11.47 15.68 11.89
N ASN A 148 11.04 15.08 12.99
CA ASN A 148 11.76 15.04 14.25
C ASN A 148 11.94 13.63 14.82
N PRO A 149 12.19 12.59 13.97
CA PRO A 149 12.31 11.23 14.48
C PRO A 149 13.49 11.11 15.46
N VAL A 150 13.33 10.22 16.43
CA VAL A 150 14.43 9.76 17.29
C VAL A 150 14.67 8.30 16.96
N PHE A 151 15.91 7.98 16.57
CA PHE A 151 16.33 6.59 16.41
C PHE A 151 16.97 6.14 17.72
N ASP A 152 16.47 5.02 18.25
CA ASP A 152 16.95 4.41 19.47
C ASP A 152 17.82 3.18 19.14
N GLU A 153 18.99 3.06 19.80
CA GLU A 153 19.96 1.99 19.49
C GLU A 153 19.49 0.63 20.01
N GLU A 154 18.75 0.59 21.12
CA GLU A 154 18.17 -0.65 21.63
C GLU A 154 17.07 -1.17 20.71
N GLU A 155 16.18 -0.27 20.24
CA GLU A 155 15.15 -0.61 19.25
C GLU A 155 15.77 -1.04 17.91
N PHE A 156 16.86 -0.39 17.48
CA PHE A 156 17.62 -0.82 16.29
C PHE A 156 18.14 -2.26 16.45
N SER A 157 18.73 -2.57 17.58
CA SER A 157 19.24 -3.92 17.85
C SER A 157 18.12 -4.96 17.78
N LYS A 158 16.99 -4.70 18.43
CA LYS A 158 15.81 -5.58 18.42
C LYS A 158 15.27 -5.80 16.99
N GLU A 159 15.17 -4.73 16.18
CA GLU A 159 14.68 -4.84 14.80
C GLU A 159 15.67 -5.59 13.91
N LYS A 160 16.96 -5.40 14.12
CA LYS A 160 18.02 -6.14 13.42
C LYS A 160 17.93 -7.64 13.70
N ASP A 161 17.78 -8.03 14.96
CA ASP A 161 17.64 -9.45 15.38
C ASP A 161 16.36 -10.06 14.79
N ARG A 162 15.22 -9.34 14.88
CA ARG A 162 13.95 -9.77 14.29
C ARG A 162 14.06 -10.01 12.78
N LEU A 163 14.79 -9.13 12.09
CA LEU A 163 14.98 -9.25 10.65
C LEU A 163 15.89 -10.45 10.29
N LEU A 164 16.91 -10.71 11.08
CA LEU A 164 17.79 -11.88 10.95
C LEU A 164 17.00 -13.20 11.14
N GLU A 165 16.10 -13.24 12.10
CA GLU A 165 15.20 -14.40 12.29
C GLU A 165 14.26 -14.59 11.09
N SER A 166 13.66 -13.51 10.60
CA SER A 166 12.79 -13.54 9.41
C SER A 166 13.53 -14.05 8.16
N ILE A 167 14.81 -13.70 7.99
CA ILE A 167 15.65 -14.19 6.89
C ILE A 167 15.78 -15.72 6.96
N LYS A 168 16.08 -16.28 8.15
CA LYS A 168 16.23 -17.72 8.34
C LYS A 168 14.94 -18.48 7.99
N GLU A 169 13.78 -17.91 8.30
CA GLU A 169 12.50 -18.50 7.91
C GLU A 169 12.25 -18.40 6.39
N ASN A 170 12.58 -17.27 5.77
CA ASN A 170 12.44 -17.05 4.35
C ASN A 170 13.36 -17.96 3.50
N GLU A 171 14.50 -18.36 4.03
CA GLU A 171 15.41 -19.33 3.37
C GLU A 171 14.81 -20.73 3.25
N LYS A 172 13.80 -21.06 4.05
CA LYS A 172 13.04 -22.32 3.97
C LYS A 172 11.83 -22.22 3.04
N SER A 173 11.47 -21.02 2.60
CA SER A 173 10.29 -20.76 1.77
C SER A 173 10.61 -20.92 0.28
N VAL A 174 9.95 -21.88 -0.35
CA VAL A 174 10.05 -22.12 -1.82
C VAL A 174 9.67 -20.86 -2.59
N THR A 175 8.58 -20.17 -2.20
CA THR A 175 8.10 -18.96 -2.84
C THR A 175 9.09 -17.79 -2.72
N SER A 176 9.72 -17.63 -1.54
CA SER A 176 10.72 -16.57 -1.32
C SER A 176 11.97 -16.80 -2.16
N ILE A 177 12.45 -18.04 -2.25
CA ILE A 177 13.61 -18.41 -3.07
C ILE A 177 13.28 -18.24 -4.55
N ALA A 178 12.13 -18.73 -5.02
CA ALA A 178 11.70 -18.58 -6.40
C ALA A 178 11.59 -17.10 -6.81
N SER A 179 11.05 -16.23 -5.93
CA SER A 179 10.99 -14.78 -6.16
C SER A 179 12.38 -14.17 -6.29
N ARG A 180 13.27 -14.48 -5.35
CA ARG A 180 14.64 -13.94 -5.32
C ARG A 180 15.42 -14.33 -6.59
N VAL A 181 15.40 -15.61 -6.94
CA VAL A 181 16.11 -16.12 -8.12
C VAL A 181 15.49 -15.56 -9.40
N GLY A 182 14.16 -15.54 -9.49
CA GLY A 182 13.46 -14.95 -10.63
C GLY A 182 13.83 -13.47 -10.84
N ASN A 183 13.88 -12.66 -9.80
CA ASN A 183 14.29 -11.27 -9.89
C ASN A 183 15.76 -11.13 -10.36
N ILE A 184 16.66 -11.96 -9.85
CA ILE A 184 18.06 -11.95 -10.26
C ILE A 184 18.21 -12.30 -11.74
N ILE A 185 17.45 -13.29 -12.22
CA ILE A 185 17.48 -13.71 -13.63
C ILE A 185 16.94 -12.61 -14.53
N VAL A 186 15.77 -12.05 -14.17
CA VAL A 186 15.04 -11.10 -15.02
C VAL A 186 15.71 -9.72 -15.05
N TYR A 187 16.19 -9.21 -13.91
CA TYR A 187 16.80 -7.89 -13.82
C TYR A 187 18.33 -7.89 -13.94
N GLY A 188 18.97 -9.03 -13.65
CA GLY A 188 20.42 -9.12 -13.52
C GLY A 188 20.92 -8.79 -12.10
N LYS A 189 22.03 -9.42 -11.71
CA LYS A 189 22.56 -9.37 -10.32
C LYS A 189 22.84 -7.96 -9.77
N ASN A 190 23.18 -7.02 -10.65
CA ASN A 190 23.58 -5.67 -10.26
C ASN A 190 22.42 -4.67 -10.27
N HIS A 191 21.23 -5.11 -10.62
CA HIS A 191 20.06 -4.27 -10.66
C HIS A 191 19.44 -4.13 -9.26
N PRO A 192 19.01 -2.94 -8.82
CA PRO A 192 18.40 -2.75 -7.48
C PRO A 192 17.21 -3.67 -7.22
N ASN A 193 16.38 -3.97 -8.22
CA ASN A 193 15.24 -4.89 -8.07
C ASN A 193 15.65 -6.36 -7.92
N ALA A 194 16.93 -6.70 -8.15
CA ALA A 194 17.49 -8.01 -7.88
C ALA A 194 18.16 -8.12 -6.50
N GLU A 195 18.35 -6.98 -5.82
CA GLU A 195 18.87 -6.98 -4.45
C GLU A 195 17.85 -7.65 -3.51
N TYR A 196 18.36 -8.43 -2.57
CA TYR A 196 17.55 -9.07 -1.55
C TYR A 196 18.21 -8.94 -0.19
N THR A 197 17.38 -8.92 0.85
CA THR A 197 17.84 -8.87 2.23
C THR A 197 18.46 -10.21 2.62
N SER A 198 19.72 -10.17 3.02
CA SER A 198 20.51 -11.34 3.46
C SER A 198 21.12 -11.09 4.84
N GLU A 199 21.54 -12.15 5.52
CA GLU A 199 22.26 -12.02 6.79
C GLU A 199 23.47 -11.09 6.65
N SER A 200 24.25 -11.23 5.57
CA SER A 200 25.40 -10.36 5.30
C SER A 200 24.99 -8.91 5.12
N SER A 201 23.91 -8.62 4.35
CA SER A 201 23.47 -7.24 4.13
C SER A 201 22.97 -6.58 5.43
N ILE A 202 22.30 -7.33 6.30
CA ILE A 202 21.83 -6.82 7.60
C ILE A 202 23.02 -6.59 8.54
N ASN A 203 23.99 -7.51 8.56
CA ASN A 203 25.18 -7.35 9.39
C ASN A 203 26.04 -6.13 9.01
N ASN A 204 26.02 -5.73 7.74
CA ASN A 204 26.68 -4.53 7.24
C ASN A 204 26.00 -3.21 7.67
N ILE A 205 24.78 -3.25 8.20
CA ILE A 205 24.06 -2.06 8.65
C ILE A 205 24.47 -1.74 10.09
N SER A 206 24.96 -0.52 10.29
CA SER A 206 25.24 0.05 11.62
C SER A 206 24.15 1.05 12.01
N PHE A 207 24.01 1.33 13.30
CA PHE A 207 23.07 2.34 13.82
C PHE A 207 23.33 3.72 13.19
N SER A 208 24.60 4.09 13.01
CA SER A 208 24.99 5.37 12.40
C SER A 208 24.61 5.53 10.92
N ASP A 209 24.19 4.46 10.25
CA ASP A 209 23.73 4.53 8.86
C ASP A 209 22.30 5.05 8.72
N LEU A 210 21.46 4.94 9.75
CA LEU A 210 20.02 5.17 9.68
C LEU A 210 19.67 6.62 9.40
N GLU A 211 20.21 7.55 10.17
CA GLU A 211 19.88 8.97 10.04
C GLU A 211 20.34 9.56 8.70
N PRO A 212 21.58 9.31 8.22
CA PRO A 212 21.98 9.74 6.87
C PRO A 212 21.15 9.11 5.76
N TYR A 213 20.80 7.83 5.90
CA TYR A 213 19.94 7.14 4.94
C TYR A 213 18.57 7.81 4.85
N PHE A 214 17.94 8.08 5.99
CA PHE A 214 16.63 8.71 6.05
C PHE A 214 16.66 10.14 5.50
N LYS A 215 17.56 10.99 5.99
CA LYS A 215 17.67 12.40 5.57
C LYS A 215 17.92 12.56 4.07
N LYS A 216 18.73 11.68 3.49
CA LYS A 216 19.06 11.76 2.06
C LYS A 216 17.86 11.47 1.15
N ARG A 217 16.89 10.73 1.65
CA ARG A 217 15.75 10.24 0.85
C ARG A 217 14.46 10.96 1.16
N PHE A 218 14.30 11.33 2.39
CA PHE A 218 13.09 11.97 2.87
C PHE A 218 13.19 13.49 2.64
N ILE A 219 12.85 13.90 1.40
CA ILE A 219 12.98 15.27 0.91
C ILE A 219 11.66 15.75 0.28
N PRO A 220 11.22 17.03 0.50
CA PRO A 220 9.92 17.51 0.07
C PRO A 220 9.81 17.72 -1.44
N ASN A 221 10.88 18.12 -2.10
CA ASN A 221 10.89 18.41 -3.54
C ASN A 221 10.81 17.14 -4.42
N ASN A 222 10.73 15.98 -3.79
CA ASN A 222 10.44 14.68 -4.43
C ASN A 222 9.22 13.98 -3.80
N ALA A 223 8.34 14.75 -3.15
CA ALA A 223 7.21 14.23 -2.40
C ALA A 223 5.88 14.81 -2.86
N TYR A 224 4.83 14.04 -2.68
CA TYR A 224 3.46 14.53 -2.79
C TYR A 224 2.60 13.99 -1.66
N MET A 225 1.69 14.85 -1.17
CA MET A 225 0.77 14.55 -0.09
C MET A 225 -0.66 14.61 -0.64
N VAL A 226 -1.42 13.54 -0.42
CA VAL A 226 -2.83 13.47 -0.80
C VAL A 226 -3.67 13.38 0.46
N ILE A 227 -4.62 14.31 0.62
CA ILE A 227 -5.57 14.33 1.73
C ILE A 227 -6.97 14.18 1.17
N ILE A 228 -7.73 13.21 1.70
CA ILE A 228 -9.09 12.91 1.24
C ILE A 228 -9.99 12.75 2.46
N GLY A 229 -11.16 13.40 2.43
CA GLY A 229 -12.17 13.20 3.47
C GLY A 229 -12.92 14.47 3.84
N ASP A 230 -13.53 14.42 5.03
CA ASP A 230 -14.29 15.52 5.59
C ASP A 230 -13.34 16.57 6.18
N VAL A 231 -12.79 17.38 5.30
CA VAL A 231 -11.85 18.48 5.55
C VAL A 231 -12.23 19.67 4.69
N LYS A 232 -11.76 20.85 5.07
CA LYS A 232 -11.82 22.06 4.24
C LYS A 232 -10.45 22.32 3.62
N ALA A 233 -10.39 22.46 2.31
CA ALA A 233 -9.15 22.53 1.56
C ALA A 233 -8.24 23.68 2.03
N ASP A 234 -8.77 24.91 2.18
CA ASP A 234 -7.97 26.08 2.59
C ASP A 234 -7.41 25.92 4.00
N GLU A 235 -8.24 25.51 4.98
CA GLU A 235 -7.80 25.31 6.38
C GLU A 235 -6.74 24.20 6.46
N THR A 236 -6.93 23.14 5.68
CA THR A 236 -6.01 21.99 5.64
C THR A 236 -4.69 22.38 4.98
N LYS A 237 -4.74 23.11 3.86
CA LYS A 237 -3.56 23.67 3.20
C LYS A 237 -2.73 24.52 4.17
N ASP A 238 -3.38 25.47 4.87
CA ASP A 238 -2.67 26.39 5.78
C ASP A 238 -1.99 25.61 6.92
N ARG A 239 -2.63 24.55 7.43
CA ARG A 239 -2.05 23.64 8.43
C ARG A 239 -0.86 22.86 7.88
N VAL A 240 -0.98 22.28 6.69
CA VAL A 240 0.13 21.55 6.04
C VAL A 240 1.31 22.50 5.79
N VAL A 241 1.06 23.72 5.32
CA VAL A 241 2.11 24.75 5.15
C VAL A 241 2.80 25.04 6.48
N ALA A 242 2.04 25.24 7.57
CA ALA A 242 2.62 25.51 8.88
C ALA A 242 3.52 24.38 9.40
N LEU A 243 3.12 23.12 9.15
CA LEU A 243 3.84 21.95 9.63
C LEU A 243 5.07 21.60 8.77
N PHE A 244 4.96 21.72 7.45
CA PHE A 244 5.96 21.19 6.50
C PHE A 244 6.82 22.25 5.82
N SER A 245 6.57 23.56 6.01
CA SER A 245 7.36 24.62 5.34
C SER A 245 8.85 24.61 5.69
N LYS A 246 9.22 24.08 6.85
CA LYS A 246 10.62 23.96 7.31
C LYS A 246 11.30 22.65 6.89
N TRP A 247 10.60 21.78 6.20
CA TRP A 247 11.20 20.56 5.66
C TRP A 247 12.14 20.94 4.53
N GLU A 248 13.43 20.67 4.73
CA GLU A 248 14.50 21.12 3.85
C GLU A 248 14.56 20.32 2.55
N ASN A 249 14.79 21.01 1.43
CA ASN A 249 15.00 20.41 0.13
C ASN A 249 16.29 19.59 0.10
N GLY A 250 16.32 18.61 -0.77
CA GLY A 250 17.50 17.78 -0.99
C GLY A 250 17.75 17.50 -2.48
N GLU A 251 18.86 16.86 -2.73
CA GLU A 251 19.20 16.36 -4.06
C GLU A 251 18.39 15.10 -4.36
N ILE A 252 17.63 15.13 -5.48
CA ILE A 252 16.87 13.97 -5.93
C ILE A 252 17.87 12.93 -6.48
N MET A 253 17.89 11.77 -5.83
CA MET A 253 18.75 10.67 -6.25
C MET A 253 18.18 10.02 -7.51
N THR A 254 18.94 10.10 -8.59
CA THR A 254 18.68 9.37 -9.82
C THR A 254 19.82 8.39 -10.07
N GLU A 255 19.52 7.14 -10.31
CA GLU A 255 20.47 6.14 -10.75
C GLU A 255 20.08 5.72 -12.17
N ASP A 256 21.02 5.74 -13.10
CA ASP A 256 20.75 5.30 -14.47
C ASP A 256 20.71 3.77 -14.49
N ILE A 257 19.51 3.23 -14.31
CA ILE A 257 19.28 1.80 -14.18
C ILE A 257 18.87 1.27 -15.54
N THR A 258 19.79 0.62 -16.24
CA THR A 258 19.49 -0.08 -17.48
C THR A 258 19.27 -1.57 -17.22
N VAL A 259 18.14 -2.08 -17.69
CA VAL A 259 17.86 -3.50 -17.72
C VAL A 259 18.39 -4.06 -19.04
N ASN A 260 19.48 -4.79 -18.99
CA ASN A 260 20.14 -5.37 -20.19
C ASN A 260 19.78 -6.85 -20.40
N ASN A 261 18.69 -7.33 -19.86
CA ASN A 261 18.31 -8.73 -20.03
C ASN A 261 17.28 -8.89 -21.16
N SER A 262 17.79 -9.19 -22.36
CA SER A 262 16.97 -9.78 -23.42
C SER A 262 17.23 -11.30 -23.41
N PHE A 263 16.17 -12.08 -23.34
CA PHE A 263 16.25 -13.52 -23.50
C PHE A 263 15.97 -13.86 -24.96
N ASP A 264 16.96 -14.42 -25.66
CA ASP A 264 16.82 -14.83 -27.08
C ASP A 264 15.94 -16.09 -27.19
N GLN A 265 15.79 -16.84 -26.10
CA GLN A 265 15.01 -18.06 -26.02
C GLN A 265 14.44 -18.26 -24.60
N THR A 266 13.45 -19.13 -24.48
CA THR A 266 12.93 -19.53 -23.17
C THR A 266 14.02 -20.28 -22.39
N GLU A 267 14.32 -19.79 -21.19
CA GLU A 267 15.23 -20.45 -20.25
C GLU A 267 14.44 -21.13 -19.13
N ILE A 268 14.89 -22.30 -18.71
CA ILE A 268 14.31 -23.03 -17.58
C ILE A 268 15.36 -23.10 -16.48
N HIS A 269 15.09 -22.47 -15.35
CA HIS A 269 15.94 -22.49 -14.17
C HIS A 269 15.32 -23.38 -13.11
N PHE A 270 16.00 -24.43 -12.72
CA PHE A 270 15.52 -25.39 -11.72
C PHE A 270 16.31 -25.20 -10.42
N ILE A 271 15.57 -25.11 -9.29
CA ILE A 271 16.13 -24.98 -7.96
C ILE A 271 15.61 -26.16 -7.16
N ASP A 272 16.51 -27.05 -6.74
CA ASP A 272 16.17 -28.20 -5.92
C ASP A 272 16.03 -27.81 -4.44
N MET A 273 14.88 -28.17 -3.86
CA MET A 273 14.60 -28.02 -2.43
C MET A 273 14.09 -29.36 -1.86
N PRO A 274 14.98 -30.22 -1.37
CA PRO A 274 14.67 -31.62 -1.06
C PRO A 274 13.56 -31.84 -0.04
N ASN A 275 13.28 -30.90 0.85
CA ASN A 275 12.26 -31.00 1.91
C ASN A 275 11.00 -30.17 1.62
N ALA A 276 10.85 -29.65 0.41
CA ALA A 276 9.68 -28.87 0.05
C ALA A 276 8.46 -29.77 -0.16
N ILE A 277 7.33 -29.39 0.44
CA ILE A 277 6.05 -30.10 0.28
C ILE A 277 5.39 -29.76 -1.05
N GLN A 278 5.67 -28.57 -1.60
CA GLN A 278 5.08 -28.04 -2.83
C GLN A 278 6.16 -27.47 -3.74
N SER A 279 5.91 -27.54 -5.05
CA SER A 279 6.74 -26.88 -6.06
C SER A 279 6.14 -25.52 -6.42
N GLU A 280 6.99 -24.54 -6.65
CA GLU A 280 6.63 -23.22 -7.19
C GLU A 280 7.09 -23.15 -8.64
N ILE A 281 6.18 -22.80 -9.53
CA ILE A 281 6.49 -22.57 -10.96
C ILE A 281 6.21 -21.11 -11.25
N ARG A 282 7.20 -20.37 -11.76
CA ARG A 282 7.07 -18.98 -12.13
C ARG A 282 7.40 -18.77 -13.59
N PHE A 283 6.50 -18.06 -14.28
CA PHE A 283 6.75 -17.53 -15.61
C PHE A 283 6.97 -16.02 -15.46
N GLN A 284 8.13 -15.54 -15.90
CA GLN A 284 8.50 -14.14 -15.76
C GLN A 284 9.06 -13.60 -17.06
N ASN A 285 8.65 -12.40 -17.43
CA ASN A 285 9.21 -11.63 -18.51
C ASN A 285 9.19 -10.14 -18.17
N LEU A 286 10.15 -9.38 -18.65
CA LEU A 286 10.14 -7.93 -18.51
C LEU A 286 9.40 -7.30 -19.68
N ILE A 287 8.60 -6.31 -19.36
CA ILE A 287 7.92 -5.47 -20.32
C ILE A 287 8.22 -4.01 -20.02
N ASN A 288 8.44 -3.22 -21.04
CA ASN A 288 8.60 -1.77 -20.91
C ASN A 288 7.22 -1.11 -21.02
N MET A 289 6.48 -1.06 -19.91
CA MET A 289 5.15 -0.50 -19.86
C MET A 289 4.97 0.43 -18.66
N ARG A 290 4.28 1.54 -18.85
CA ARG A 290 3.93 2.50 -17.81
C ARG A 290 2.43 2.45 -17.53
N LYS A 291 2.00 2.91 -16.34
CA LYS A 291 0.58 2.96 -15.97
C LYS A 291 -0.30 3.77 -16.93
N ASN A 292 0.27 4.75 -17.63
CA ASN A 292 -0.42 5.54 -18.65
C ASN A 292 -0.32 4.95 -20.08
N SER A 293 0.27 3.77 -20.24
CA SER A 293 0.29 3.08 -21.54
C SER A 293 -1.11 2.60 -21.90
N PRO A 294 -1.55 2.69 -23.19
CA PRO A 294 -2.89 2.28 -23.60
C PRO A 294 -3.24 0.84 -23.24
N ASP A 295 -2.28 -0.06 -23.30
CA ASP A 295 -2.48 -1.49 -23.07
C ASP A 295 -2.31 -1.91 -21.60
N TYR A 296 -2.04 -0.94 -20.67
CA TYR A 296 -1.77 -1.26 -19.27
C TYR A 296 -2.92 -2.02 -18.59
N ILE A 297 -4.15 -1.56 -18.79
CA ILE A 297 -5.33 -2.20 -18.20
C ILE A 297 -5.56 -3.60 -18.79
N SER A 298 -5.40 -3.74 -20.11
CA SER A 298 -5.53 -5.04 -20.80
C SER A 298 -4.54 -6.06 -20.26
N LEU A 299 -3.30 -5.62 -19.99
CA LEU A 299 -2.27 -6.48 -19.41
C LEU A 299 -2.57 -6.88 -17.95
N LEU A 300 -3.18 -5.97 -17.16
CA LEU A 300 -3.55 -6.30 -15.77
C LEU A 300 -4.67 -7.35 -15.68
N VAL A 301 -5.48 -7.47 -16.73
CA VAL A 301 -6.63 -8.39 -16.78
C VAL A 301 -6.25 -9.74 -17.39
N ALA A 302 -5.20 -9.77 -18.21
CA ALA A 302 -4.71 -10.98 -18.86
C ALA A 302 -3.97 -11.92 -17.89
#